data_84fb9bcebc4b5b518e608cf7d78f251c
#
_entry.id   84fb9bcebc4b5b518e608cf7d78f251c
#
_cell.length_a   1.000
_cell.length_b   1.000
_cell.length_c   1.000
_cell.angle_alpha   90.00
_cell.angle_beta   90.00
_cell.angle_gamma   90.00
#
_symmetry.space_group_name_H-M   'P 1'
#
loop_
_entity.id
_entity.type
_entity.pdbx_description
1 polymer ?
#
loop_
_entity_poly.entity_id
_entity_poly.type
_entity_poly.pdbx_seq_one_letter_code
_entity_poly.pdbx_strand_id
1 'polypeptide(L)'
;LITKFLLTGVIAVALAAPADAKRQKKYKEMDVGNGGSVAGKVSFKGALPADAIEKILITKNNDVCGNGEREVIWVDVKDGALRGAFVFLDKIKAGKKWGKPKTGSYLVNQKGCRFRPWAQVVRPGPITIRNGDAGVLHNINARELIGVEKGRVVKKTLFNFGQPDPGGINDKIKPRRSNY
;
A
#
# COMPACT_ATOMS: atom_id res chain seq x y z
N LEU A 1 -0.73 -34.89 67.29
CA LEU A 1 -0.40 -35.42 65.97
C LEU A 1 -1.18 -34.64 64.94
N ILE A 2 -0.55 -33.70 64.22
CA ILE A 2 -1.18 -32.89 63.19
C ILE A 2 -0.64 -33.37 61.85
N THR A 3 -1.47 -34.07 61.10
CA THR A 3 -1.14 -34.57 59.75
C THR A 3 -1.42 -33.45 58.74
N LYS A 4 -0.37 -32.92 58.10
CA LYS A 4 -0.44 -31.96 56.99
C LYS A 4 -0.70 -32.71 55.69
N PHE A 5 -1.86 -32.51 55.07
CA PHE A 5 -2.12 -32.92 53.69
C PHE A 5 -1.53 -31.86 52.74
N LEU A 6 -0.53 -32.22 51.96
CA LEU A 6 -0.02 -31.45 50.84
C LEU A 6 -0.87 -31.76 49.61
N LEU A 7 -1.67 -30.77 49.17
CA LEU A 7 -2.45 -30.84 47.94
C LEU A 7 -1.56 -30.31 46.79
N THR A 8 -0.95 -31.21 46.02
CA THR A 8 -0.21 -30.87 44.81
C THR A 8 -1.19 -30.63 43.66
N GLY A 9 -1.46 -29.36 43.41
CA GLY A 9 -2.26 -28.95 42.24
C GLY A 9 -1.44 -29.06 40.95
N VAL A 10 -1.82 -29.98 40.07
CA VAL A 10 -1.27 -30.07 38.71
C VAL A 10 -1.92 -28.99 37.88
N ILE A 11 -1.17 -27.93 37.51
CA ILE A 11 -1.58 -26.93 36.56
C ILE A 11 -1.38 -27.51 35.17
N ALA A 12 -2.47 -27.92 34.49
CA ALA A 12 -2.46 -28.31 33.11
C ALA A 12 -2.38 -27.01 32.26
N VAL A 13 -1.17 -26.71 31.76
CA VAL A 13 -0.98 -25.67 30.75
C VAL A 13 -1.48 -26.21 29.41
N ALA A 14 -2.69 -25.80 29.00
CA ALA A 14 -3.16 -26.07 27.66
C ALA A 14 -2.34 -25.20 26.67
N LEU A 15 -1.40 -25.81 25.96
CA LEU A 15 -0.71 -25.22 24.80
C LEU A 15 -1.77 -25.05 23.71
N ALA A 16 -2.29 -23.84 23.55
CA ALA A 16 -3.08 -23.48 22.39
C ALA A 16 -2.18 -23.60 21.16
N ALA A 17 -2.43 -24.60 20.33
CA ALA A 17 -1.79 -24.73 19.03
C ALA A 17 -2.06 -23.46 18.21
N PRO A 18 -1.04 -22.89 17.53
CA PRO A 18 -1.28 -21.75 16.66
C PRO A 18 -2.27 -22.17 15.58
N ALA A 19 -3.35 -21.37 15.45
CA ALA A 19 -4.32 -21.56 14.38
C ALA A 19 -3.56 -21.58 13.05
N ASP A 20 -3.68 -22.69 12.32
CA ASP A 20 -3.09 -22.87 10.99
C ASP A 20 -3.54 -21.70 10.09
N ALA A 21 -2.66 -20.75 9.90
CA ALA A 21 -2.80 -19.77 8.84
C ALA A 21 -2.85 -20.55 7.52
N LYS A 22 -4.03 -20.78 6.97
CA LYS A 22 -4.23 -21.45 5.69
C LYS A 22 -3.29 -20.84 4.66
N ARG A 23 -2.24 -21.58 4.32
CA ARG A 23 -1.23 -21.19 3.33
C ARG A 23 -1.97 -20.91 2.02
N GLN A 24 -2.12 -19.63 1.67
CA GLN A 24 -2.78 -19.25 0.41
C GLN A 24 -2.08 -19.98 -0.73
N LYS A 25 -2.84 -20.72 -1.52
CA LYS A 25 -2.30 -21.45 -2.67
C LYS A 25 -1.65 -20.43 -3.60
N LYS A 26 -0.37 -20.64 -3.90
CA LYS A 26 0.40 -19.76 -4.78
C LYS A 26 -0.26 -19.71 -6.16
N TYR A 27 -0.49 -18.51 -6.70
CA TYR A 27 -0.96 -18.33 -8.07
C TYR A 27 -0.03 -19.03 -9.06
N LYS A 28 -0.61 -19.85 -9.97
CA LYS A 28 0.14 -20.55 -11.01
C LYS A 28 0.05 -19.75 -12.31
N GLU A 29 1.18 -19.24 -12.75
CA GLU A 29 1.27 -18.60 -14.06
C GLU A 29 1.25 -19.65 -15.18
N MET A 30 0.44 -19.40 -16.20
CA MET A 30 0.31 -20.27 -17.37
C MET A 30 0.00 -19.44 -18.63
N ASP A 31 0.24 -20.03 -19.78
CA ASP A 31 -0.19 -19.43 -21.03
C ASP A 31 -1.70 -19.64 -21.21
N VAL A 32 -2.42 -18.57 -21.56
CA VAL A 32 -3.86 -18.56 -21.75
C VAL A 32 -4.14 -18.15 -23.21
N GLY A 33 -4.37 -19.12 -24.08
CA GLY A 33 -4.65 -18.88 -25.50
C GLY A 33 -5.98 -18.17 -25.75
N ASN A 34 -7.03 -18.58 -25.03
CA ASN A 34 -8.39 -18.06 -25.17
C ASN A 34 -8.78 -17.17 -23.99
N GLY A 35 -7.98 -16.13 -23.72
CA GLY A 35 -8.25 -15.20 -22.64
C GLY A 35 -9.36 -14.21 -23.02
N GLY A 36 -10.30 -14.00 -22.10
CA GLY A 36 -11.29 -12.92 -22.18
C GLY A 36 -10.77 -11.60 -21.59
N SER A 37 -11.58 -10.56 -21.67
CA SER A 37 -11.37 -9.28 -21.03
C SER A 37 -12.61 -8.89 -20.22
N VAL A 38 -12.37 -8.16 -19.13
CA VAL A 38 -13.41 -7.53 -18.34
C VAL A 38 -13.20 -6.02 -18.42
N ALA A 39 -14.23 -5.28 -18.80
CA ALA A 39 -14.22 -3.83 -18.86
C ALA A 39 -15.45 -3.29 -18.13
N GLY A 40 -15.32 -2.12 -17.52
CA GLY A 40 -16.41 -1.50 -16.79
C GLY A 40 -16.04 -0.12 -16.25
N LYS A 41 -17.04 0.51 -15.66
CA LYS A 41 -16.91 1.82 -14.98
C LYS A 41 -17.28 1.65 -13.52
N VAL A 42 -16.43 2.12 -12.61
CA VAL A 42 -16.77 2.22 -11.19
C VAL A 42 -17.44 3.57 -10.98
N SER A 43 -18.72 3.55 -10.63
CA SER A 43 -19.51 4.76 -10.37
C SER A 43 -19.54 5.08 -8.89
N PHE A 44 -19.45 6.36 -8.56
CA PHE A 44 -19.67 6.87 -7.22
C PHE A 44 -21.11 7.38 -7.09
N LYS A 45 -21.82 6.99 -6.04
CA LYS A 45 -23.17 7.46 -5.73
C LYS A 45 -23.20 8.11 -4.36
N GLY A 46 -23.92 9.23 -4.25
CA GLY A 46 -24.06 10.00 -3.02
C GLY A 46 -23.18 11.24 -2.98
N ALA A 47 -23.21 11.94 -1.86
CA ALA A 47 -22.35 13.09 -1.61
C ALA A 47 -20.90 12.66 -1.31
N LEU A 48 -19.94 13.43 -1.78
CA LEU A 48 -18.55 13.24 -1.38
C LEU A 48 -18.40 13.46 0.12
N PRO A 49 -17.58 12.63 0.83
CA PRO A 49 -17.20 12.91 2.20
C PRO A 49 -16.59 14.31 2.33
N ALA A 50 -16.79 14.96 3.46
CA ALA A 50 -16.30 16.33 3.69
C ALA A 50 -14.76 16.42 3.60
N ASP A 51 -14.07 15.33 3.91
CA ASP A 51 -12.61 15.18 3.84
C ASP A 51 -12.10 14.55 2.53
N ALA A 52 -12.98 14.41 1.53
CA ALA A 52 -12.59 13.86 0.22
C ALA A 52 -11.53 14.72 -0.49
N ILE A 53 -11.52 16.01 -0.22
CA ILE A 53 -10.54 16.97 -0.75
C ILE A 53 -10.01 17.80 0.41
N GLU A 54 -8.71 17.70 0.62
CA GLU A 54 -7.99 18.49 1.64
C GLU A 54 -7.23 19.63 0.94
N LYS A 55 -7.29 20.82 1.49
CA LYS A 55 -6.49 21.97 1.06
C LYS A 55 -5.30 22.14 1.97
N ILE A 56 -4.11 22.14 1.40
CA ILE A 56 -2.86 22.36 2.10
C ILE A 56 -2.16 23.62 1.60
N LEU A 57 -1.68 24.43 2.52
CA LEU A 57 -0.89 25.63 2.17
C LEU A 57 0.55 25.21 1.87
N ILE A 58 1.07 25.63 0.71
CA ILE A 58 2.47 25.44 0.35
C ILE A 58 3.27 26.57 0.97
N THR A 59 4.15 26.23 1.91
CA THR A 59 4.93 27.21 2.68
C THR A 59 6.43 27.18 2.39
N LYS A 60 6.89 26.20 1.58
CA LYS A 60 8.32 26.01 1.28
C LYS A 60 8.49 25.56 -0.17
N ASN A 61 9.67 25.89 -0.74
CA ASN A 61 10.07 25.51 -2.09
C ASN A 61 9.02 25.88 -3.14
N ASN A 62 8.51 27.10 -3.05
CA ASN A 62 7.39 27.58 -3.85
C ASN A 62 7.67 27.58 -5.36
N ASP A 63 8.92 27.77 -5.74
CA ASP A 63 9.44 27.70 -7.11
C ASP A 63 9.27 26.30 -7.75
N VAL A 64 9.28 25.24 -6.94
CA VAL A 64 9.15 23.85 -7.38
C VAL A 64 7.80 23.24 -7.01
N CYS A 65 7.34 23.50 -5.78
CA CYS A 65 6.10 22.92 -5.25
C CYS A 65 4.84 23.70 -5.66
N GLY A 66 5.00 24.94 -6.09
CA GLY A 66 3.90 25.87 -6.40
C GLY A 66 3.60 26.83 -5.25
N ASN A 67 2.71 27.79 -5.53
CA ASN A 67 2.33 28.86 -4.59
C ASN A 67 0.89 28.67 -4.10
N GLY A 68 0.64 29.17 -2.89
CA GLY A 68 -0.69 29.22 -2.30
C GLY A 68 -1.22 27.88 -1.84
N GLU A 69 -2.52 27.67 -1.99
CA GLU A 69 -3.16 26.41 -1.60
C GLU A 69 -3.07 25.34 -2.70
N ARG A 70 -2.95 24.11 -2.27
CA ARG A 70 -3.00 22.94 -3.14
C ARG A 70 -4.01 21.93 -2.62
N GLU A 71 -4.82 21.41 -3.52
CA GLU A 71 -5.73 20.33 -3.21
C GLU A 71 -5.03 18.97 -3.19
N VAL A 72 -5.30 18.20 -2.14
CA VAL A 72 -5.01 16.78 -2.01
C VAL A 72 -6.34 16.05 -2.15
N ILE A 73 -6.52 15.35 -3.24
CA ILE A 73 -7.78 14.67 -3.55
C ILE A 73 -7.67 13.22 -3.07
N TRP A 74 -8.40 12.90 -2.01
CA TRP A 74 -8.45 11.55 -1.43
C TRP A 74 -9.48 10.67 -2.13
N VAL A 75 -10.61 11.27 -2.53
CA VAL A 75 -11.67 10.58 -3.30
C VAL A 75 -11.90 11.36 -4.59
N ASP A 76 -11.37 10.84 -5.69
CA ASP A 76 -11.42 11.51 -7.00
C ASP A 76 -12.62 11.01 -7.80
N VAL A 77 -13.64 11.85 -7.92
CA VAL A 77 -14.84 11.57 -8.71
C VAL A 77 -14.95 12.57 -9.85
N LYS A 78 -15.01 12.08 -11.07
CA LYS A 78 -15.24 12.92 -12.27
C LYS A 78 -16.36 12.30 -13.11
N ASP A 79 -17.34 13.10 -13.45
CA ASP A 79 -18.50 12.68 -14.27
C ASP A 79 -19.19 11.42 -13.71
N GLY A 80 -19.34 11.37 -12.38
CA GLY A 80 -19.91 10.25 -11.66
C GLY A 80 -19.05 8.96 -11.65
N ALA A 81 -17.83 9.03 -12.17
CA ALA A 81 -16.89 7.90 -12.12
C ALA A 81 -15.86 8.09 -11.00
N LEU A 82 -15.65 7.05 -10.20
CA LEU A 82 -14.58 7.00 -9.22
C LEU A 82 -13.26 6.71 -9.94
N ARG A 83 -12.32 7.66 -9.88
CA ARG A 83 -10.98 7.52 -10.46
C ARG A 83 -10.03 6.86 -9.47
N GLY A 84 -9.04 6.14 -10.00
CA GLY A 84 -8.02 5.47 -9.18
C GLY A 84 -8.51 4.21 -8.47
N ALA A 85 -9.71 3.71 -8.77
CA ALA A 85 -10.19 2.43 -8.24
C ALA A 85 -9.40 1.27 -8.83
N PHE A 86 -8.97 0.34 -7.97
CA PHE A 86 -8.37 -0.91 -8.39
C PHE A 86 -9.44 -2.00 -8.44
N VAL A 87 -9.61 -2.60 -9.64
CA VAL A 87 -10.51 -3.71 -9.85
C VAL A 87 -9.68 -4.96 -10.13
N PHE A 88 -9.93 -6.03 -9.42
CA PHE A 88 -9.16 -7.26 -9.53
C PHE A 88 -10.05 -8.49 -9.44
N LEU A 89 -9.55 -9.60 -9.97
CA LEU A 89 -10.20 -10.90 -9.85
C LEU A 89 -9.74 -11.56 -8.56
N ASP A 90 -10.68 -11.88 -7.67
CA ASP A 90 -10.40 -12.54 -6.39
C ASP A 90 -10.31 -14.07 -6.56
N LYS A 91 -9.52 -14.71 -5.69
CA LYS A 91 -9.40 -16.19 -5.57
C LYS A 91 -8.99 -16.91 -6.85
N ILE A 92 -8.30 -16.27 -7.77
CA ILE A 92 -7.79 -16.89 -8.98
C ILE A 92 -6.60 -17.79 -8.63
N LYS A 93 -6.73 -19.09 -8.99
CA LYS A 93 -5.69 -20.09 -8.70
C LYS A 93 -4.59 -20.13 -9.76
N ALA A 94 -4.95 -19.88 -11.01
CA ALA A 94 -4.04 -19.90 -12.14
C ALA A 94 -4.53 -18.96 -13.26
N GLY A 95 -3.64 -18.50 -14.10
CA GLY A 95 -3.97 -17.64 -15.23
C GLY A 95 -2.74 -17.02 -15.90
N LYS A 96 -2.95 -15.96 -16.64
CA LYS A 96 -1.89 -15.28 -17.40
C LYS A 96 -0.69 -14.93 -16.54
N LYS A 97 0.48 -14.97 -17.14
CA LYS A 97 1.72 -14.46 -16.55
C LYS A 97 1.54 -13.00 -16.15
N TRP A 98 2.06 -12.66 -15.00
CA TRP A 98 2.03 -11.27 -14.54
C TRP A 98 2.90 -10.39 -15.45
N GLY A 99 2.33 -9.31 -15.94
CA GLY A 99 3.07 -8.33 -16.73
C GLY A 99 4.24 -7.72 -15.94
N LYS A 100 5.37 -7.53 -16.60
CA LYS A 100 6.48 -6.76 -16.02
C LYS A 100 6.27 -5.28 -16.32
N PRO A 101 6.69 -4.36 -15.43
CA PRO A 101 6.69 -2.94 -15.75
C PRO A 101 7.60 -2.68 -16.94
N LYS A 102 7.21 -1.76 -17.83
CA LYS A 102 7.97 -1.41 -19.05
C LYS A 102 9.40 -0.96 -18.76
N THR A 103 9.62 -0.36 -17.59
CA THR A 103 10.91 0.15 -17.12
C THR A 103 11.77 -0.85 -16.36
N GLY A 104 11.33 -2.12 -16.30
CA GLY A 104 12.02 -3.18 -15.54
C GLY A 104 11.75 -3.17 -14.04
N SER A 105 11.37 -2.03 -13.46
CA SER A 105 10.99 -1.90 -12.05
C SER A 105 9.74 -1.02 -11.90
N TYR A 106 9.05 -1.16 -10.77
CA TYR A 106 8.00 -0.21 -10.39
C TYR A 106 8.63 1.09 -9.92
N LEU A 107 8.09 2.21 -10.35
CA LEU A 107 8.63 3.53 -10.04
C LEU A 107 7.67 4.32 -9.15
N VAL A 108 8.19 4.86 -8.05
CA VAL A 108 7.59 5.92 -7.26
C VAL A 108 8.44 7.17 -7.46
N ASN A 109 7.95 8.13 -8.23
CA ASN A 109 8.61 9.39 -8.48
C ASN A 109 8.01 10.51 -7.64
N GLN A 110 8.84 11.37 -7.10
CA GLN A 110 8.44 12.60 -6.42
C GLN A 110 8.71 13.75 -7.39
N LYS A 111 7.66 14.34 -7.96
CA LYS A 111 7.77 15.43 -8.94
C LYS A 111 6.71 16.49 -8.70
N GLY A 112 7.12 17.78 -8.63
CA GLY A 112 6.27 18.88 -8.24
C GLY A 112 5.76 18.70 -6.81
N CYS A 113 6.62 18.16 -5.92
CA CYS A 113 6.30 17.84 -4.52
C CYS A 113 5.07 16.91 -4.38
N ARG A 114 4.93 15.98 -5.29
CA ARG A 114 3.86 14.97 -5.30
C ARG A 114 4.41 13.60 -5.66
N PHE A 115 3.85 12.56 -5.07
CA PHE A 115 4.10 11.19 -5.49
C PHE A 115 3.41 10.90 -6.83
N ARG A 116 4.14 10.23 -7.73
CA ARG A 116 3.64 9.79 -9.03
C ARG A 116 4.14 8.39 -9.38
N PRO A 117 3.26 7.47 -9.77
CA PRO A 117 1.81 7.63 -9.79
C PRO A 117 1.23 7.78 -8.37
N TRP A 118 0.04 8.34 -8.28
CA TRP A 118 -0.72 8.45 -7.03
C TRP A 118 -0.98 7.09 -6.37
N ALA A 119 -1.30 6.09 -7.16
CA ALA A 119 -1.53 4.71 -6.72
C ALA A 119 -1.07 3.74 -7.81
N GLN A 120 -0.59 2.57 -7.41
CA GLN A 120 -0.18 1.51 -8.33
C GLN A 120 -0.26 0.14 -7.66
N VAL A 121 -0.53 -0.89 -8.47
CA VAL A 121 -0.44 -2.30 -8.03
C VAL A 121 0.95 -2.82 -8.38
N VAL A 122 1.62 -3.36 -7.40
CA VAL A 122 2.98 -3.88 -7.56
C VAL A 122 3.08 -5.33 -7.10
N ARG A 123 3.96 -6.11 -7.72
CA ARG A 123 4.38 -7.41 -7.18
C ARG A 123 5.44 -7.20 -6.10
N PRO A 124 5.55 -8.14 -5.13
CA PRO A 124 6.70 -8.18 -4.26
C PRO A 124 8.00 -8.23 -5.07
N GLY A 125 8.88 -7.30 -4.82
CA GLY A 125 10.12 -7.15 -5.57
C GLY A 125 10.72 -5.74 -5.42
N PRO A 126 11.72 -5.37 -6.20
CA PRO A 126 12.32 -4.05 -6.15
C PRO A 126 11.34 -2.97 -6.62
N ILE A 127 11.34 -1.85 -5.91
CA ILE A 127 10.67 -0.60 -6.29
C ILE A 127 11.76 0.46 -6.41
N THR A 128 11.74 1.20 -7.51
CA THR A 128 12.58 2.38 -7.68
C THR A 128 11.87 3.59 -7.08
N ILE A 129 12.55 4.29 -6.19
CA ILE A 129 12.07 5.54 -5.62
C ILE A 129 12.99 6.65 -6.11
N ARG A 130 12.44 7.70 -6.70
CA ARG A 130 13.21 8.78 -7.30
C ARG A 130 12.74 10.15 -6.79
N ASN A 131 13.68 11.00 -6.41
CA ASN A 131 13.47 12.43 -6.31
C ASN A 131 13.60 13.04 -7.70
N GLY A 132 12.53 13.58 -8.25
CA GLY A 132 12.48 14.23 -9.56
C GLY A 132 12.53 15.75 -9.51
N ASP A 133 12.70 16.35 -8.34
CA ASP A 133 12.72 17.80 -8.14
C ASP A 133 14.12 18.28 -7.76
N ALA A 134 14.70 19.13 -8.57
CA ALA A 134 16.01 19.73 -8.28
C ALA A 134 15.91 20.71 -7.12
N GLY A 135 16.89 20.67 -6.21
CA GLY A 135 17.00 21.61 -5.09
C GLY A 135 16.00 21.37 -3.96
N VAL A 136 15.20 20.33 -4.02
CA VAL A 136 14.20 20.01 -3.00
C VAL A 136 14.52 18.69 -2.33
N LEU A 137 14.69 18.73 -1.01
CA LEU A 137 14.73 17.52 -0.20
C LEU A 137 13.34 16.89 -0.12
N HIS A 138 13.18 15.68 -0.64
CA HIS A 138 12.00 14.88 -0.42
C HIS A 138 12.21 13.83 0.66
N ASN A 139 11.12 13.41 1.27
CA ASN A 139 11.09 12.29 2.20
C ASN A 139 10.06 11.27 1.73
N ILE A 140 10.38 10.00 1.89
CA ILE A 140 9.42 8.91 1.72
C ILE A 140 9.27 8.13 3.02
N ASN A 141 8.03 8.06 3.51
CA ASN A 141 7.64 7.27 4.66
C ASN A 141 6.61 6.24 4.21
N ALA A 142 7.04 5.02 4.01
CA ALA A 142 6.17 3.92 3.65
C ALA A 142 5.66 3.19 4.89
N ARG A 143 4.36 2.96 4.91
CA ARG A 143 3.68 2.28 6.01
C ARG A 143 2.82 1.15 5.49
N GLU A 144 2.87 0.03 6.17
CA GLU A 144 1.94 -1.08 6.00
C GLU A 144 0.68 -0.81 6.83
N LEU A 145 -0.48 -0.98 6.22
CA LEU A 145 -1.75 -0.97 6.95
C LEU A 145 -1.96 -2.36 7.52
N ILE A 146 -2.00 -2.47 8.85
CA ILE A 146 -2.18 -3.75 9.54
C ILE A 146 -3.67 -4.05 9.71
N GLY A 147 -4.48 -3.02 9.92
CA GLY A 147 -5.91 -3.15 10.13
C GLY A 147 -6.52 -1.93 10.83
N VAL A 148 -7.71 -2.13 11.36
CA VAL A 148 -8.40 -1.13 12.18
C VAL A 148 -8.62 -1.70 13.56
N GLU A 149 -8.14 -1.02 14.59
CA GLU A 149 -8.32 -1.38 15.98
C GLU A 149 -8.97 -0.21 16.73
N LYS A 150 -10.09 -0.48 17.42
CA LYS A 150 -10.86 0.54 18.15
C LYS A 150 -11.17 1.81 17.32
N GLY A 151 -11.54 1.63 16.04
CA GLY A 151 -11.82 2.73 15.11
C GLY A 151 -10.59 3.49 14.60
N ARG A 152 -9.38 3.06 14.95
CA ARG A 152 -8.12 3.69 14.49
C ARG A 152 -7.39 2.78 13.51
N VAL A 153 -6.90 3.35 12.43
CA VAL A 153 -6.06 2.62 11.46
C VAL A 153 -4.70 2.34 12.08
N VAL A 154 -4.37 1.05 12.23
CA VAL A 154 -3.07 0.61 12.73
C VAL A 154 -2.09 0.52 11.56
N LYS A 155 -0.96 1.20 11.69
CA LYS A 155 0.08 1.30 10.67
C LYS A 155 1.43 0.88 11.23
N LYS A 156 2.21 0.16 10.44
CA LYS A 156 3.61 -0.17 10.74
C LYS A 156 4.52 0.51 9.73
N THR A 157 5.51 1.25 10.18
CA THR A 157 6.51 1.84 9.29
C THR A 157 7.37 0.74 8.69
N LEU A 158 7.44 0.69 7.37
CA LEU A 158 8.31 -0.20 6.61
C LEU A 158 9.69 0.43 6.44
N PHE A 159 9.71 1.69 6.04
CA PHE A 159 10.91 2.51 5.91
C PHE A 159 10.56 4.00 5.94
N ASN A 160 11.55 4.81 6.29
CA ASN A 160 11.47 6.26 6.30
C ASN A 160 12.86 6.83 6.02
N PHE A 161 13.03 7.56 4.93
CA PHE A 161 14.31 8.21 4.61
C PHE A 161 14.13 9.44 3.73
N GLY A 162 15.10 10.36 3.83
CA GLY A 162 15.19 11.54 2.99
C GLY A 162 15.89 11.24 1.67
N GLN A 163 15.53 11.99 0.64
CA GLN A 163 16.14 11.95 -0.70
C GLN A 163 16.57 13.38 -1.06
N PRO A 164 17.81 13.80 -0.69
CA PRO A 164 18.28 15.16 -0.94
C PRO A 164 18.59 15.43 -2.41
N ASP A 165 19.09 14.42 -3.14
CA ASP A 165 19.59 14.61 -4.49
C ASP A 165 18.50 14.47 -5.54
N PRO A 166 18.42 15.41 -6.51
CA PRO A 166 17.56 15.22 -7.68
C PRO A 166 18.05 14.01 -8.48
N GLY A 167 17.08 13.17 -8.89
CA GLY A 167 17.38 11.93 -9.61
C GLY A 167 17.91 10.79 -8.74
N GLY A 168 18.06 11.00 -7.43
CA GLY A 168 18.44 9.94 -6.50
C GLY A 168 17.50 8.74 -6.61
N ILE A 169 18.05 7.57 -6.89
CA ILE A 169 17.31 6.32 -7.09
C ILE A 169 17.58 5.40 -5.91
N ASN A 170 16.54 4.89 -5.30
CA ASN A 170 16.64 3.81 -4.34
C ASN A 170 15.87 2.58 -4.86
N ASP A 171 16.60 1.61 -5.38
CA ASP A 171 16.09 0.35 -5.91
C ASP A 171 16.18 -0.83 -4.93
N LYS A 172 16.71 -0.57 -3.72
CA LYS A 172 16.93 -1.61 -2.70
C LYS A 172 15.65 -1.99 -1.93
N ILE A 173 14.58 -1.22 -2.12
CA ILE A 173 13.32 -1.46 -1.42
C ILE A 173 12.57 -2.60 -2.06
N LYS A 174 12.34 -3.64 -1.28
CA LYS A 174 11.56 -4.80 -1.68
C LYS A 174 10.30 -4.84 -0.82
N PRO A 175 9.12 -4.51 -1.37
CA PRO A 175 7.88 -4.72 -0.65
C PRO A 175 7.79 -6.18 -0.25
N ARG A 176 7.50 -6.41 1.03
CA ARG A 176 7.20 -7.74 1.51
C ARG A 176 5.78 -8.09 1.08
N ARG A 177 5.50 -9.39 0.91
CA ARG A 177 4.12 -9.84 0.81
C ARG A 177 3.39 -9.37 2.06
N SER A 178 2.44 -8.47 1.91
CA SER A 178 1.40 -8.31 2.90
C SER A 178 0.40 -9.45 2.67
N ASN A 179 0.09 -10.19 3.69
CA ASN A 179 -1.05 -11.10 3.67
C ASN A 179 -2.30 -10.21 3.76
N TYR A 180 -2.96 -10.00 2.63
CA TYR A 180 -4.30 -9.46 2.58
C TYR A 180 -5.30 -10.61 2.70
#